data_a095d2a8917ea735c4a6a5eade3b478c
#
_entry.id   a095d2a8917ea735c4a6a5eade3b478c
#
_cell.length_a   1.000
_cell.length_b   1.000
_cell.length_c   1.000
_cell.angle_alpha   90.00
_cell.angle_beta   90.00
_cell.angle_gamma   90.00
#
_symmetry.space_group_name_H-M   'P 1'
#
loop_
_entity.id
_entity.type
_entity.pdbx_description
1 polymer ?
#
loop_
_entity_poly.entity_id
_entity_poly.type
_entity_poly.pdbx_seq_one_letter_code
_entity_poly.pdbx_strand_id
1 'polypeptide(L)'
;MELIDKLIKEIDKGLKFSLQNYQEQSREYPAKDIVEDSLNEIDRSISASLMRINHAGEVSAQGLYRGQALTARLEGTREKMDEAAKEELDHLAWCNKRLEELHEKPSVLNPLWYGLSFSMGAIAGLAGDKWSLGFVHETEEQVVRHLESHLDRLPKDDKKTAAILEQMAI
;
A
#
# COMPACT_ATOMS: atom_id res chain seq x y z
N MET A 1 -3.03 -4.33 30.06
CA MET A 1 -1.70 -4.78 29.57
C MET A 1 -1.80 -5.26 28.13
N GLU A 2 -2.58 -6.28 27.79
CA GLU A 2 -2.69 -6.81 26.42
C GLU A 2 -3.06 -5.78 25.33
N LEU A 3 -3.98 -4.86 25.56
CA LEU A 3 -4.38 -3.88 24.54
C LEU A 3 -3.27 -2.84 24.28
N ILE A 4 -2.60 -2.41 25.32
CA ILE A 4 -1.46 -1.46 25.21
C ILE A 4 -0.30 -2.12 24.45
N ASP A 5 0.00 -3.38 24.76
CA ASP A 5 1.06 -4.14 24.08
C ASP A 5 0.73 -4.35 22.57
N LYS A 6 -0.54 -4.62 22.25
CA LYS A 6 -1.02 -4.68 20.85
C LYS A 6 -0.86 -3.33 20.16
N LEU A 7 -1.27 -2.25 20.80
CA LEU A 7 -1.15 -0.91 20.23
C LEU A 7 0.33 -0.52 19.99
N ILE A 8 1.22 -0.80 20.93
CA ILE A 8 2.65 -0.55 20.78
C ILE A 8 3.22 -1.34 19.58
N LYS A 9 2.84 -2.63 19.42
CA LYS A 9 3.26 -3.44 18.28
C LYS A 9 2.77 -2.86 16.95
N GLU A 10 1.54 -2.36 16.88
CA GLU A 10 1.01 -1.76 15.66
C GLU A 10 1.68 -0.41 15.33
N ILE A 11 2.03 0.39 16.35
CA ILE A 11 2.84 1.60 16.15
C ILE A 11 4.24 1.24 15.62
N ASP A 12 4.91 0.24 16.19
CA ASP A 12 6.22 -0.23 15.73
C ASP A 12 6.17 -0.70 14.27
N LYS A 13 5.15 -1.48 13.90
CA LYS A 13 4.91 -1.88 12.51
C LYS A 13 4.72 -0.66 11.59
N GLY A 14 3.87 0.28 12.00
CA GLY A 14 3.63 1.50 11.23
C GLY A 14 4.90 2.32 11.01
N LEU A 15 5.75 2.43 12.00
CA LEU A 15 7.05 3.08 11.88
C LEU A 15 7.97 2.32 10.92
N LYS A 16 8.00 0.99 10.97
CA LYS A 16 8.79 0.15 10.05
C LYS A 16 8.33 0.33 8.60
N PHE A 17 7.03 0.34 8.34
CA PHE A 17 6.50 0.60 6.99
C PHE A 17 6.83 2.00 6.50
N SER A 18 6.76 2.99 7.38
CA SER A 18 7.11 4.38 7.06
C SER A 18 8.59 4.59 6.80
N LEU A 19 9.45 3.77 7.43
CA LEU A 19 10.92 3.85 7.34
C LEU A 19 11.52 2.87 6.32
N GLN A 20 10.68 2.24 5.48
CA GLN A 20 11.12 1.32 4.40
C GLN A 20 11.81 0.02 4.91
N ASN A 21 11.53 -0.41 6.12
CA ASN A 21 12.09 -1.62 6.70
C ASN A 21 11.14 -2.82 6.52
N TYR A 22 10.76 -3.12 5.26
CA TYR A 22 9.98 -4.33 4.98
C TYR A 22 10.91 -5.47 4.59
N GLN A 23 10.90 -6.55 5.36
CA GLN A 23 11.76 -7.71 5.12
C GLN A 23 11.04 -8.90 4.44
N GLU A 24 9.74 -8.80 4.19
CA GLU A 24 8.96 -9.94 3.68
C GLU A 24 8.29 -9.57 2.34
N GLN A 25 9.00 -9.83 1.27
CA GLN A 25 8.44 -9.88 -0.08
C GLN A 25 8.19 -11.35 -0.43
N SER A 26 6.95 -11.73 -0.74
CA SER A 26 6.57 -13.09 -1.09
C SER A 26 6.46 -13.30 -2.60
N ARG A 27 6.02 -12.27 -3.34
CA ARG A 27 5.86 -12.29 -4.79
C ARG A 27 7.05 -11.62 -5.49
N GLU A 28 7.37 -12.13 -6.68
CA GLU A 28 8.45 -11.59 -7.50
C GLU A 28 8.12 -10.17 -8.00
N TYR A 29 9.15 -9.35 -8.16
CA TYR A 29 9.01 -7.98 -8.69
C TYR A 29 8.53 -8.01 -10.16
N PRO A 30 7.37 -7.43 -10.49
CA PRO A 30 6.76 -7.56 -11.81
C PRO A 30 7.61 -7.01 -12.95
N ALA A 31 8.46 -6.04 -12.68
CA ALA A 31 9.32 -5.39 -13.68
C ALA A 31 10.73 -5.98 -13.77
N LYS A 32 11.01 -7.14 -13.15
CA LYS A 32 12.35 -7.73 -13.03
C LYS A 32 13.04 -7.92 -14.39
N ASP A 33 12.30 -8.48 -15.36
CA ASP A 33 12.85 -8.85 -16.67
C ASP A 33 12.50 -7.83 -17.77
N ILE A 34 11.92 -6.69 -17.40
CA ILE A 34 11.56 -5.65 -18.36
C ILE A 34 12.78 -4.78 -18.62
N VAL A 35 13.21 -4.79 -19.88
CA VAL A 35 14.22 -3.85 -20.39
C VAL A 35 13.51 -2.55 -20.77
N GLU A 36 13.97 -1.46 -20.22
CA GLU A 36 13.41 -0.13 -20.43
C GLU A 36 14.54 0.82 -20.84
N ASP A 37 14.28 1.60 -21.88
CA ASP A 37 15.15 2.71 -22.23
C ASP A 37 15.09 3.80 -21.17
N SER A 38 16.14 4.62 -21.06
CA SER A 38 16.16 5.71 -20.09
C SER A 38 15.04 6.72 -20.37
N LEU A 39 14.14 6.89 -19.42
CA LEU A 39 13.13 7.93 -19.48
C LEU A 39 13.78 9.32 -19.49
N ASN A 40 13.24 10.24 -20.28
CA ASN A 40 13.63 11.63 -20.16
C ASN A 40 13.24 12.21 -18.79
N GLU A 41 13.78 13.36 -18.43
CA GLU A 41 13.60 13.93 -17.09
C GLU A 41 12.13 14.23 -16.74
N ILE A 42 11.34 14.66 -17.72
CA ILE A 42 9.91 14.97 -17.54
C ILE A 42 9.13 13.68 -17.27
N ASP A 43 9.29 12.67 -18.10
CA ASP A 43 8.61 11.39 -17.98
C ASP A 43 8.99 10.68 -16.68
N ARG A 44 10.28 10.69 -16.33
CA ARG A 44 10.75 10.16 -15.05
C ARG A 44 10.07 10.86 -13.85
N SER A 45 9.93 12.18 -13.89
CA SER A 45 9.28 12.95 -12.82
C SER A 45 7.79 12.64 -12.71
N ILE A 46 7.10 12.42 -13.84
CA ILE A 46 5.69 11.99 -13.85
C ILE A 46 5.56 10.61 -13.22
N SER A 47 6.32 9.63 -13.70
CA SER A 47 6.32 8.26 -13.18
C SER A 47 6.62 8.20 -11.69
N ALA A 48 7.63 8.93 -11.24
CA ALA A 48 8.00 9.02 -9.83
C ALA A 48 6.90 9.65 -8.96
N SER A 49 6.20 10.65 -9.49
CA SER A 49 5.07 11.28 -8.78
C SER A 49 3.90 10.32 -8.62
N LEU A 50 3.54 9.58 -9.66
CA LEU A 50 2.49 8.56 -9.63
C LEU A 50 2.87 7.42 -8.67
N MET A 51 4.11 6.90 -8.76
CA MET A 51 4.58 5.85 -7.87
C MET A 51 4.65 6.29 -6.40
N ARG A 52 4.97 7.55 -6.12
CA ARG A 52 4.95 8.09 -4.76
C ARG A 52 3.54 8.14 -4.18
N ILE A 53 2.55 8.46 -5.00
CA ILE A 53 1.13 8.42 -4.59
C ILE A 53 0.70 6.98 -4.32
N ASN A 54 1.03 6.03 -5.21
CA ASN A 54 0.71 4.61 -5.01
C ASN A 54 1.36 4.08 -3.74
N HIS A 55 2.65 4.33 -3.53
CA HIS A 55 3.33 3.95 -2.29
C HIS A 55 2.65 4.50 -1.03
N ALA A 56 2.20 5.76 -1.04
CA ALA A 56 1.47 6.34 0.08
C ALA A 56 0.08 5.69 0.25
N GLY A 57 -0.55 5.26 -0.84
CA GLY A 57 -1.78 4.46 -0.84
C GLY A 57 -1.58 3.12 -0.13
N GLU A 58 -0.51 2.39 -0.47
CA GLU A 58 -0.18 1.09 0.16
C GLU A 58 0.13 1.24 1.67
N VAL A 59 0.85 2.30 2.05
CA VAL A 59 1.06 2.63 3.48
C VAL A 59 -0.28 2.89 4.19
N SER A 60 -1.20 3.55 3.51
CA SER A 60 -2.55 3.82 4.04
C SER A 60 -3.38 2.54 4.16
N ALA A 61 -3.34 1.65 3.16
CA ALA A 61 -4.00 0.35 3.18
C ALA A 61 -3.49 -0.52 4.33
N GLN A 62 -2.18 -0.57 4.55
CA GLN A 62 -1.58 -1.23 5.71
C GLN A 62 -2.14 -0.70 7.04
N GLY A 63 -2.23 0.62 7.20
CA GLY A 63 -2.82 1.24 8.38
C GLY A 63 -4.28 0.83 8.55
N LEU A 64 -5.07 0.93 7.47
CA LEU A 64 -6.49 0.62 7.47
C LEU A 64 -6.77 -0.82 7.91
N TYR A 65 -6.16 -1.80 7.24
CA TYR A 65 -6.39 -3.22 7.54
C TYR A 65 -5.96 -3.60 8.96
N ARG A 66 -4.85 -3.05 9.43
CA ARG A 66 -4.38 -3.29 10.81
C ARG A 66 -5.29 -2.64 11.85
N GLY A 67 -5.83 -1.47 11.59
CA GLY A 67 -6.84 -0.84 12.46
C GLY A 67 -8.12 -1.68 12.54
N GLN A 68 -8.58 -2.19 11.40
CA GLN A 68 -9.74 -3.09 11.33
C GLN A 68 -9.48 -4.42 12.04
N ALA A 69 -8.33 -5.06 11.81
CA ALA A 69 -7.94 -6.31 12.48
C ALA A 69 -7.89 -6.16 14.00
N LEU A 70 -7.38 -5.03 14.51
CA LEU A 70 -7.30 -4.75 15.95
C LEU A 70 -8.67 -4.73 16.63
N THR A 71 -9.70 -4.25 15.93
CA THR A 71 -11.04 -4.03 16.50
C THR A 71 -12.09 -5.03 16.00
N ALA A 72 -11.72 -5.95 15.10
CA ALA A 72 -12.57 -7.02 14.60
C ALA A 72 -13.08 -7.91 15.76
N ARG A 73 -14.35 -8.25 15.72
CA ARG A 73 -15.03 -9.08 16.73
C ARG A 73 -14.97 -10.56 16.39
N LEU A 74 -15.07 -10.88 15.10
CA LEU A 74 -14.99 -12.25 14.58
C LEU A 74 -13.55 -12.58 14.16
N GLU A 75 -13.07 -13.75 14.55
CA GLU A 75 -11.72 -14.20 14.17
C GLU A 75 -11.53 -14.25 12.66
N GLY A 76 -12.50 -14.79 11.91
CA GLY A 76 -12.42 -14.83 10.45
C GLY A 76 -12.37 -13.45 9.78
N THR A 77 -12.93 -12.40 10.40
CA THR A 77 -12.77 -11.03 9.92
C THR A 77 -11.34 -10.53 10.18
N ARG A 78 -10.81 -10.83 11.36
CA ARG A 78 -9.42 -10.48 11.71
C ARG A 78 -8.42 -11.14 10.77
N GLU A 79 -8.56 -12.44 10.55
CA GLU A 79 -7.71 -13.21 9.64
C GLU A 79 -7.71 -12.62 8.23
N LYS A 80 -8.87 -12.27 7.69
CA LYS A 80 -8.98 -11.62 6.38
C LYS A 80 -8.25 -10.27 6.33
N MET A 81 -8.35 -9.45 7.37
CA MET A 81 -7.63 -8.17 7.42
C MET A 81 -6.11 -8.38 7.52
N ASP A 82 -5.68 -9.38 8.27
CA ASP A 82 -4.26 -9.72 8.39
C ASP A 82 -3.71 -10.28 7.06
N GLU A 83 -4.50 -11.06 6.31
CA GLU A 83 -4.16 -11.54 4.97
C GLU A 83 -4.05 -10.38 3.97
N ALA A 84 -5.06 -9.50 3.90
CA ALA A 84 -5.02 -8.31 3.05
C ALA A 84 -3.78 -7.45 3.37
N ALA A 85 -3.53 -7.17 4.66
CA ALA A 85 -2.33 -6.43 5.05
C ALA A 85 -1.01 -7.12 4.64
N LYS A 86 -0.99 -8.43 4.50
CA LYS A 86 0.17 -9.20 4.02
C LYS A 86 0.38 -9.05 2.51
N GLU A 87 -0.69 -9.09 1.74
CA GLU A 87 -0.63 -8.93 0.28
C GLU A 87 -0.09 -7.55 -0.10
N GLU A 88 -0.49 -6.51 0.64
CA GLU A 88 -0.01 -5.14 0.43
C GLU A 88 1.48 -4.95 0.71
N LEU A 89 2.15 -5.86 1.41
CA LEU A 89 3.60 -5.78 1.60
C LEU A 89 4.37 -5.94 0.29
N ASP A 90 3.89 -6.79 -0.60
CA ASP A 90 4.49 -6.97 -1.92
C ASP A 90 4.33 -5.71 -2.77
N HIS A 91 3.13 -5.12 -2.80
CA HIS A 91 2.85 -3.86 -3.50
C HIS A 91 3.74 -2.72 -2.98
N LEU A 92 3.87 -2.63 -1.68
CA LEU A 92 4.72 -1.63 -1.02
C LEU A 92 6.19 -1.78 -1.42
N ALA A 93 6.68 -3.03 -1.42
CA ALA A 93 8.05 -3.34 -1.84
C ALA A 93 8.28 -3.01 -3.32
N TRP A 94 7.32 -3.32 -4.20
CA TRP A 94 7.40 -3.01 -5.63
C TRP A 94 7.40 -1.50 -5.87
N CYS A 95 6.52 -0.75 -5.22
CA CYS A 95 6.49 0.71 -5.30
C CYS A 95 7.80 1.34 -4.82
N ASN A 96 8.34 0.86 -3.70
CA ASN A 96 9.61 1.36 -3.17
C ASN A 96 10.75 1.11 -4.14
N LYS A 97 10.89 -0.13 -4.64
CA LYS A 97 11.92 -0.51 -5.59
C LYS A 97 11.85 0.32 -6.88
N ARG A 98 10.62 0.57 -7.40
CA ARG A 98 10.46 1.43 -8.57
C ARG A 98 10.87 2.87 -8.29
N LEU A 99 10.54 3.42 -7.15
CA LEU A 99 10.99 4.75 -6.75
C LEU A 99 12.51 4.85 -6.70
N GLU A 100 13.19 3.82 -6.16
CA GLU A 100 14.66 3.75 -6.15
C GLU A 100 15.24 3.73 -7.58
N GLU A 101 14.66 2.94 -8.50
CA GLU A 101 15.06 2.89 -9.92
C GLU A 101 14.88 4.26 -10.62
N LEU A 102 13.85 5.02 -10.22
CA LEU A 102 13.58 6.38 -10.70
C LEU A 102 14.42 7.45 -9.98
N HIS A 103 15.32 7.06 -9.06
CA HIS A 103 16.14 7.92 -8.22
C HIS A 103 15.34 8.89 -7.33
N GLU A 104 14.19 8.41 -6.84
CA GLU A 104 13.26 9.18 -6.02
C GLU A 104 12.95 8.45 -4.69
N LYS A 105 12.28 9.15 -3.80
CA LYS A 105 11.96 8.65 -2.46
C LYS A 105 10.46 8.65 -2.20
N PRO A 106 9.97 7.75 -1.32
CA PRO A 106 8.61 7.79 -0.80
C PRO A 106 8.27 9.10 -0.08
N SER A 107 6.98 9.30 0.16
CA SER A 107 6.48 10.46 0.87
C SER A 107 6.98 10.52 2.31
N VAL A 108 7.47 11.68 2.74
CA VAL A 108 7.82 11.95 4.15
C VAL A 108 6.59 11.99 5.06
N LEU A 109 5.39 12.08 4.49
CA LEU A 109 4.12 12.08 5.23
C LEU A 109 3.57 10.67 5.48
N ASN A 110 4.27 9.60 5.06
CA ASN A 110 3.82 8.22 5.26
C ASN A 110 3.44 7.88 6.72
N PRO A 111 4.16 8.33 7.77
CA PRO A 111 3.73 8.09 9.15
C PRO A 111 2.37 8.71 9.47
N LEU A 112 2.06 9.87 8.89
CA LEU A 112 0.77 10.54 9.06
C LEU A 112 -0.35 9.76 8.33
N TRP A 113 -0.11 9.35 7.08
CA TRP A 113 -1.05 8.56 6.30
C TRP A 113 -1.38 7.24 6.99
N TYR A 114 -0.36 6.53 7.47
CA TYR A 114 -0.56 5.30 8.24
C TYR A 114 -1.43 5.53 9.48
N GLY A 115 -1.10 6.53 10.30
CA GLY A 115 -1.81 6.81 11.55
C GLY A 115 -3.28 7.21 11.34
N LEU A 116 -3.56 8.04 10.32
CA LEU A 116 -4.93 8.43 9.98
C LEU A 116 -5.74 7.23 9.47
N SER A 117 -5.18 6.42 8.57
CA SER A 117 -5.84 5.25 8.02
C SER A 117 -6.04 4.16 9.07
N PHE A 118 -5.07 3.95 9.97
CA PHE A 118 -5.23 3.05 11.11
C PHE A 118 -6.39 3.45 12.00
N SER A 119 -6.50 4.75 12.29
CA SER A 119 -7.61 5.27 13.11
C SER A 119 -8.97 5.07 12.43
N MET A 120 -9.03 5.30 11.11
CA MET A 120 -10.25 5.04 10.31
C MET A 120 -10.61 3.55 10.32
N GLY A 121 -9.63 2.66 10.13
CA GLY A 121 -9.82 1.22 10.20
C GLY A 121 -10.32 0.76 11.56
N ALA A 122 -9.74 1.27 12.64
CA ALA A 122 -10.18 0.97 13.99
C ALA A 122 -11.64 1.41 14.25
N ILE A 123 -12.03 2.58 13.75
CA ILE A 123 -13.42 3.07 13.85
C ILE A 123 -14.36 2.17 13.03
N ALA A 124 -13.98 1.79 11.81
CA ALA A 124 -14.79 0.91 10.97
C ALA A 124 -15.01 -0.46 11.62
N GLY A 125 -13.96 -1.06 12.21
CA GLY A 125 -14.06 -2.32 12.94
C GLY A 125 -14.92 -2.21 14.20
N LEU A 126 -14.85 -1.10 14.96
CA LEU A 126 -15.73 -0.83 16.10
C LEU A 126 -17.21 -0.70 15.69
N ALA A 127 -17.50 -0.18 14.50
CA ALA A 127 -18.86 -0.12 13.96
C ALA A 127 -19.45 -1.52 13.70
N GLY A 128 -18.60 -2.52 13.51
CA GLY A 128 -18.94 -3.93 13.39
C GLY A 128 -18.38 -4.57 12.12
N ASP A 129 -18.18 -5.89 12.17
CA ASP A 129 -17.48 -6.65 11.12
C ASP A 129 -18.13 -6.52 9.74
N LYS A 130 -19.46 -6.46 9.67
CA LYS A 130 -20.17 -6.26 8.40
C LYS A 130 -19.85 -4.91 7.76
N TRP A 131 -19.77 -3.85 8.55
CA TRP A 131 -19.36 -2.52 8.08
C TRP A 131 -17.89 -2.49 7.69
N SER A 132 -17.05 -3.12 8.50
CA SER A 132 -15.63 -3.25 8.25
C SER A 132 -15.34 -3.92 6.90
N LEU A 133 -15.98 -5.06 6.63
CA LEU A 133 -15.84 -5.79 5.36
C LEU A 133 -16.39 -5.00 4.16
N GLY A 134 -17.52 -4.31 4.32
CA GLY A 134 -18.07 -3.45 3.27
C GLY A 134 -17.17 -2.26 2.95
N PHE A 135 -16.50 -1.70 3.97
CA PHE A 135 -15.54 -0.62 3.79
C PHE A 135 -14.30 -1.07 3.04
N VAL A 136 -13.77 -2.28 3.32
CA VAL A 136 -12.66 -2.87 2.56
C VAL A 136 -13.02 -3.02 1.10
N HIS A 137 -14.15 -3.66 0.81
CA HIS A 137 -14.61 -3.87 -0.57
C HIS A 137 -14.69 -2.56 -1.37
N GLU A 138 -15.29 -1.52 -0.81
CA GLU A 138 -15.36 -0.21 -1.46
C GLU A 138 -13.96 0.41 -1.64
N THR A 139 -13.07 0.23 -0.66
CA THR A 139 -11.70 0.75 -0.76
C THR A 139 -10.93 0.05 -1.87
N GLU A 140 -11.01 -1.27 -1.99
CA GLU A 140 -10.38 -2.05 -3.06
C GLU A 140 -10.87 -1.62 -4.44
N GLU A 141 -12.19 -1.44 -4.64
CA GLU A 141 -12.72 -0.92 -5.89
C GLU A 141 -12.19 0.48 -6.24
N GLN A 142 -12.04 1.36 -5.22
CA GLN A 142 -11.46 2.69 -5.43
C GLN A 142 -9.99 2.61 -5.79
N VAL A 143 -9.23 1.71 -5.18
CA VAL A 143 -7.81 1.48 -5.52
C VAL A 143 -7.66 1.02 -6.96
N VAL A 144 -8.45 0.04 -7.42
CA VAL A 144 -8.40 -0.42 -8.82
C VAL A 144 -8.66 0.74 -9.79
N ARG A 145 -9.74 1.51 -9.59
CA ARG A 145 -10.03 2.69 -10.42
C ARG A 145 -8.91 3.73 -10.40
N HIS A 146 -8.26 3.88 -9.26
CA HIS A 146 -7.13 4.79 -9.12
C HIS A 146 -5.90 4.32 -9.90
N LEU A 147 -5.57 3.02 -9.82
CA LEU A 147 -4.48 2.41 -10.58
C LEU A 147 -4.71 2.50 -12.09
N GLU A 148 -5.94 2.23 -12.57
CA GLU A 148 -6.32 2.42 -13.97
C GLU A 148 -6.12 3.88 -14.42
N SER A 149 -6.56 4.86 -13.61
CA SER A 149 -6.32 6.28 -13.89
C SER A 149 -4.83 6.64 -13.93
N HIS A 150 -4.01 5.98 -13.14
CA HIS A 150 -2.56 6.16 -13.18
C HIS A 150 -1.94 5.56 -14.44
N LEU A 151 -2.40 4.37 -14.87
CA LEU A 151 -1.98 3.75 -16.14
C LEU A 151 -2.24 4.68 -17.33
N ASP A 152 -3.41 5.33 -17.37
CA ASP A 152 -3.76 6.28 -18.44
C ASP A 152 -2.86 7.53 -18.48
N ARG A 153 -2.26 7.89 -17.35
CA ARG A 153 -1.41 9.08 -17.18
C ARG A 153 0.09 8.78 -17.31
N LEU A 154 0.46 7.51 -17.34
CA LEU A 154 1.84 7.09 -17.46
C LEU A 154 2.44 7.48 -18.82
N PRO A 155 3.72 7.89 -18.84
CA PRO A 155 4.46 7.97 -20.10
C PRO A 155 4.47 6.62 -20.82
N LYS A 156 4.25 6.62 -22.13
CA LYS A 156 4.13 5.39 -22.93
C LYS A 156 5.37 4.50 -22.90
N ASP A 157 6.51 5.09 -22.65
CA ASP A 157 7.80 4.39 -22.60
C ASP A 157 8.12 3.81 -21.22
N ASP A 158 7.33 4.14 -20.18
CA ASP A 158 7.49 3.60 -18.82
C ASP A 158 6.81 2.23 -18.66
N LYS A 159 7.41 1.22 -19.29
CA LYS A 159 6.91 -0.16 -19.27
C LYS A 159 7.03 -0.83 -17.92
N LYS A 160 8.04 -0.46 -17.13
CA LYS A 160 8.25 -1.02 -15.80
C LYS A 160 7.17 -0.60 -14.83
N THR A 161 6.86 0.71 -14.78
CA THR A 161 5.79 1.20 -13.91
C THR A 161 4.44 0.65 -14.35
N ALA A 162 4.18 0.56 -15.66
CA ALA A 162 2.94 -0.04 -16.18
C ALA A 162 2.77 -1.49 -15.68
N ALA A 163 3.78 -2.34 -15.82
CA ALA A 163 3.70 -3.73 -15.36
C ALA A 163 3.48 -3.87 -13.85
N ILE A 164 4.03 -2.95 -13.05
CA ILE A 164 3.79 -2.93 -11.61
C ILE A 164 2.33 -2.58 -11.31
N LEU A 165 1.80 -1.51 -11.93
CA LEU A 165 0.42 -1.07 -11.69
C LEU A 165 -0.60 -2.09 -12.18
N GLU A 166 -0.36 -2.73 -13.33
CA GLU A 166 -1.18 -3.82 -13.85
C GLU A 166 -1.23 -5.00 -12.87
N GLN A 167 -0.09 -5.37 -12.28
CA GLN A 167 -0.03 -6.48 -11.32
C GLN A 167 -0.68 -6.12 -9.97
N MET A 168 -0.67 -4.85 -9.56
CA MET A 168 -1.34 -4.37 -8.35
C MET A 168 -2.87 -4.28 -8.52
N ALA A 169 -3.36 -4.20 -9.74
CA ALA A 169 -4.79 -4.10 -10.06
C ALA A 169 -5.51 -5.46 -10.16
N ILE A 170 -4.79 -6.60 -10.01
CA ILE A 170 -5.31 -7.97 -10.07
C ILE A 170 -5.74 -8.47 -8.69
#